data_809f05638cb1a1530f94dd9a5c66e015
#
_entry.id   809f05638cb1a1530f94dd9a5c66e015
#
_cell.length_a   1.000
_cell.length_b   1.000
_cell.length_c   1.000
_cell.angle_alpha   90.00
_cell.angle_beta   90.00
_cell.angle_gamma   90.00
#
_symmetry.space_group_name_H-M   'P 1'
#
loop_
_entity.id
_entity.type
_entity.pdbx_description
1 polymer ?
#
loop_
_entity_poly.entity_id
_entity_poly.type
_entity_poly.pdbx_seq_one_letter_code
_entity_poly.pdbx_strand_id
1 'polypeptide(L)'
;MQKQKFLITLGILSTTMITFPVFGENINHIQQLLSTKKCPECDLTNAGLVMVNLTGANLKGANLVSANLSRANLTGADLRGANLTGATLYGANLTGANLTGAILNGTDLRSTYLFNANLKEVDLNNSYLQGAIGIPKNAVSPEQLYQLGLIAAQKQDHKSAIDYYNQSLTLNPKFAPSYLGRGVSRYRLGDEKGANQDAEISSELFAKQNNKDGYLTSQNFIKGMEDLRNPKAKKGG
;
A
#
# COMPACT_ATOMS: atom_id res chain seq x y z
N MET A 1 -7.78 -12.44 -58.55
CA MET A 1 -6.56 -11.78 -58.04
C MET A 1 -6.31 -12.31 -56.63
N GLN A 2 -5.14 -12.95 -56.48
CA GLN A 2 -4.79 -13.87 -55.41
C GLN A 2 -4.59 -13.21 -54.05
N LYS A 3 -5.20 -13.79 -53.02
CA LYS A 3 -4.90 -13.55 -51.61
C LYS A 3 -3.65 -14.38 -51.25
N GLN A 4 -2.52 -13.77 -50.98
CA GLN A 4 -1.36 -14.45 -50.43
C GLN A 4 -1.61 -14.86 -48.98
N LYS A 5 -1.65 -16.18 -48.76
CA LYS A 5 -1.59 -16.80 -47.45
C LYS A 5 -0.12 -16.92 -47.06
N PHE A 6 0.26 -16.23 -45.97
CA PHE A 6 1.53 -16.53 -45.29
C PHE A 6 1.37 -17.79 -44.47
N LEU A 7 1.91 -18.88 -44.95
CA LEU A 7 2.10 -20.12 -44.20
C LEU A 7 3.41 -20.00 -43.41
N ILE A 8 3.33 -19.90 -42.11
CA ILE A 8 4.46 -20.16 -41.22
C ILE A 8 4.42 -21.65 -40.90
N THR A 9 5.27 -22.42 -41.50
CA THR A 9 5.56 -23.81 -41.15
C THR A 9 6.42 -23.83 -39.88
N LEU A 10 5.83 -24.15 -38.75
CA LEU A 10 6.56 -24.55 -37.54
C LEU A 10 6.42 -26.05 -37.36
N GLY A 11 7.56 -26.71 -37.18
CA GLY A 11 7.69 -28.14 -37.04
C GLY A 11 6.93 -28.73 -35.87
N ILE A 12 6.43 -29.93 -36.10
CA ILE A 12 5.61 -30.74 -35.18
C ILE A 12 6.51 -31.23 -34.05
N LEU A 13 6.27 -30.71 -32.83
CA LEU A 13 6.54 -31.43 -31.61
C LEU A 13 5.21 -31.56 -30.88
N SER A 14 4.80 -32.80 -30.64
CA SER A 14 3.61 -33.19 -29.91
C SER A 14 3.68 -32.65 -28.48
N THR A 15 2.94 -31.59 -28.22
CA THR A 15 2.67 -31.14 -26.87
C THR A 15 1.16 -31.08 -26.65
N THR A 16 0.70 -31.83 -25.68
CA THR A 16 -0.62 -31.75 -25.13
C THR A 16 -1.04 -30.30 -25.03
N MET A 17 -2.10 -29.92 -25.75
CA MET A 17 -2.73 -28.62 -25.62
C MET A 17 -3.30 -28.51 -24.18
N ILE A 18 -2.54 -27.92 -23.30
CA ILE A 18 -3.11 -27.36 -22.07
C ILE A 18 -3.86 -26.13 -22.54
N THR A 19 -5.18 -26.28 -22.73
CA THR A 19 -6.08 -25.16 -22.90
C THR A 19 -6.13 -24.41 -21.57
N PHE A 20 -5.28 -23.42 -21.41
CA PHE A 20 -5.52 -22.40 -20.39
C PHE A 20 -6.82 -21.70 -20.76
N PRO A 21 -7.75 -21.51 -19.80
CA PRO A 21 -8.90 -20.66 -20.05
C PRO A 21 -8.37 -19.30 -20.49
N VAL A 22 -8.65 -18.90 -21.73
CA VAL A 22 -8.40 -17.56 -22.23
C VAL A 22 -9.34 -16.64 -21.44
N PHE A 23 -8.91 -16.20 -20.27
CA PHE A 23 -9.54 -15.05 -19.62
C PHE A 23 -9.27 -13.87 -20.55
N GLY A 24 -10.34 -13.28 -21.08
CA GLY A 24 -10.38 -12.33 -22.17
C GLY A 24 -9.48 -11.09 -22.01
N GLU A 25 -8.17 -11.27 -22.16
CA GLU A 25 -7.26 -10.16 -22.38
C GLU A 25 -7.56 -9.57 -23.75
N ASN A 26 -7.82 -8.27 -23.79
CA ASN A 26 -7.99 -7.58 -25.07
C ASN A 26 -6.60 -7.34 -25.70
N ILE A 27 -6.12 -8.33 -26.45
CA ILE A 27 -4.78 -8.30 -27.06
C ILE A 27 -4.58 -7.03 -27.92
N ASN A 28 -5.61 -6.56 -28.60
CA ASN A 28 -5.52 -5.35 -29.42
C ASN A 28 -5.26 -4.11 -28.56
N HIS A 29 -5.93 -3.96 -27.41
CA HIS A 29 -5.71 -2.86 -26.51
C HIS A 29 -4.35 -2.94 -25.82
N ILE A 30 -3.88 -4.14 -25.48
CA ILE A 30 -2.52 -4.33 -24.94
C ILE A 30 -1.48 -3.92 -26.00
N GLN A 31 -1.61 -4.36 -27.25
CA GLN A 31 -0.71 -3.96 -28.32
C GLN A 31 -0.75 -2.45 -28.59
N GLN A 32 -1.93 -1.84 -28.58
CA GLN A 32 -2.10 -0.39 -28.71
C GLN A 32 -1.36 0.33 -27.56
N LEU A 33 -1.56 -0.09 -26.31
CA LEU A 33 -0.88 0.51 -25.15
C LEU A 33 0.64 0.41 -25.27
N LEU A 34 1.15 -0.78 -25.59
CA LEU A 34 2.59 -1.04 -25.66
C LEU A 34 3.28 -0.28 -26.80
N SER A 35 2.62 -0.12 -27.93
CA SER A 35 3.19 0.54 -29.12
C SER A 35 3.07 2.07 -29.07
N THR A 36 1.95 2.60 -28.53
CA THR A 36 1.65 4.03 -28.59
C THR A 36 1.70 4.75 -27.26
N LYS A 37 1.66 4.00 -26.14
CA LYS A 37 1.41 4.51 -24.77
C LYS A 37 0.09 5.30 -24.63
N LYS A 38 -0.85 5.13 -25.54
CA LYS A 38 -2.14 5.82 -25.55
C LYS A 38 -3.27 4.79 -25.58
N CYS A 39 -3.94 4.62 -24.47
CA CYS A 39 -5.03 3.66 -24.32
C CYS A 39 -6.12 4.23 -23.38
N PRO A 40 -6.66 5.44 -23.66
CA PRO A 40 -7.76 5.95 -22.88
C PRO A 40 -8.98 5.06 -23.06
N GLU A 41 -9.71 4.79 -21.95
CA GLU A 41 -10.93 3.97 -21.93
C GLU A 41 -10.76 2.52 -22.45
N CYS A 42 -9.51 2.08 -22.65
CA CYS A 42 -9.23 0.71 -23.08
C CYS A 42 -9.69 -0.31 -22.04
N ASP A 43 -10.14 -1.47 -22.54
CA ASP A 43 -10.32 -2.65 -21.71
C ASP A 43 -8.98 -3.42 -21.61
N LEU A 44 -8.38 -3.33 -20.43
CA LEU A 44 -7.12 -3.98 -20.05
C LEU A 44 -7.35 -4.93 -18.87
N THR A 45 -8.59 -5.43 -18.74
CA THR A 45 -8.96 -6.39 -17.68
C THR A 45 -8.05 -7.61 -17.75
N ASN A 46 -7.52 -8.02 -16.60
CA ASN A 46 -6.56 -9.13 -16.45
C ASN A 46 -5.24 -8.98 -17.24
N ALA A 47 -4.96 -7.82 -17.84
CA ALA A 47 -3.77 -7.64 -18.67
C ALA A 47 -2.47 -7.91 -17.90
N GLY A 48 -1.58 -8.70 -18.51
CA GLY A 48 -0.24 -9.00 -18.01
C GLY A 48 0.76 -7.91 -18.38
N LEU A 49 0.93 -6.89 -17.53
CA LEU A 49 1.78 -5.71 -17.76
C LEU A 49 2.96 -5.63 -16.78
N VAL A 50 3.50 -6.79 -16.38
CA VAL A 50 4.61 -6.89 -15.41
C VAL A 50 5.89 -6.25 -16.00
N MET A 51 6.54 -5.37 -15.20
CA MET A 51 7.78 -4.67 -15.55
C MET A 51 7.70 -3.81 -16.84
N VAL A 52 6.52 -3.54 -17.36
CA VAL A 52 6.36 -2.74 -18.58
C VAL A 52 6.69 -1.27 -18.30
N ASN A 53 7.35 -0.62 -19.27
CA ASN A 53 7.58 0.80 -19.24
C ASN A 53 6.37 1.56 -19.79
N LEU A 54 5.57 2.11 -18.89
CA LEU A 54 4.39 2.95 -19.17
C LEU A 54 4.61 4.41 -18.75
N THR A 55 5.86 4.88 -18.74
CA THR A 55 6.19 6.27 -18.42
C THR A 55 5.41 7.22 -19.33
N GLY A 56 4.63 8.14 -18.72
CA GLY A 56 3.81 9.12 -19.41
C GLY A 56 2.64 8.53 -20.20
N ALA A 57 2.28 7.26 -19.96
CA ALA A 57 1.18 6.63 -20.70
C ALA A 57 -0.16 7.31 -20.38
N ASN A 58 -1.01 7.43 -21.39
CA ASN A 58 -2.40 7.86 -21.23
C ASN A 58 -3.30 6.62 -21.05
N LEU A 59 -3.71 6.40 -19.82
CA LEU A 59 -4.61 5.33 -19.37
C LEU A 59 -5.90 5.91 -18.75
N LYS A 60 -6.25 7.16 -19.10
CA LYS A 60 -7.44 7.83 -18.58
C LYS A 60 -8.69 6.99 -18.83
N GLY A 61 -9.45 6.69 -17.76
CA GLY A 61 -10.67 5.89 -17.82
C GLY A 61 -10.47 4.43 -18.21
N ALA A 62 -9.24 3.94 -18.33
CA ALA A 62 -8.97 2.55 -18.70
C ALA A 62 -9.52 1.57 -17.65
N ASN A 63 -10.06 0.45 -18.10
CA ASN A 63 -10.46 -0.66 -17.27
C ASN A 63 -9.26 -1.59 -17.03
N LEU A 64 -8.64 -1.51 -15.86
CA LEU A 64 -7.48 -2.29 -15.42
C LEU A 64 -7.85 -3.30 -14.31
N VAL A 65 -9.12 -3.69 -14.25
CA VAL A 65 -9.61 -4.65 -13.24
C VAL A 65 -8.77 -5.93 -13.30
N SER A 66 -8.22 -6.34 -12.15
CA SER A 66 -7.37 -7.53 -12.00
C SER A 66 -6.11 -7.55 -12.89
N ALA A 67 -5.71 -6.43 -13.48
CA ALA A 67 -4.47 -6.36 -14.27
C ALA A 67 -3.24 -6.52 -13.39
N ASN A 68 -2.20 -7.15 -13.92
CA ASN A 68 -0.92 -7.30 -13.24
C ASN A 68 0.10 -6.28 -13.77
N LEU A 69 0.27 -5.20 -13.02
CA LEU A 69 1.21 -4.09 -13.26
C LEU A 69 2.42 -4.17 -12.30
N SER A 70 2.72 -5.36 -11.76
CA SER A 70 3.83 -5.51 -10.81
C SER A 70 5.13 -4.98 -11.39
N ARG A 71 5.80 -4.10 -10.65
CA ARG A 71 7.06 -3.47 -11.02
C ARG A 71 7.01 -2.66 -12.33
N ALA A 72 5.83 -2.35 -12.85
CA ALA A 72 5.69 -1.49 -14.02
C ALA A 72 6.18 -0.06 -13.71
N ASN A 73 6.73 0.61 -14.70
CA ASN A 73 7.08 2.02 -14.60
C ASN A 73 5.93 2.88 -15.14
N LEU A 74 5.16 3.47 -14.24
CA LEU A 74 4.02 4.34 -14.51
C LEU A 74 4.35 5.82 -14.18
N THR A 75 5.64 6.19 -14.16
CA THR A 75 6.07 7.56 -13.85
C THR A 75 5.36 8.56 -14.77
N GLY A 76 4.65 9.53 -14.16
CA GLY A 76 3.91 10.56 -14.88
C GLY A 76 2.73 10.05 -15.72
N ALA A 77 2.29 8.81 -15.56
CA ALA A 77 1.14 8.28 -16.31
C ALA A 77 -0.17 8.98 -15.91
N ASP A 78 -1.07 9.14 -16.87
CA ASP A 78 -2.43 9.63 -16.66
C ASP A 78 -3.38 8.45 -16.44
N LEU A 79 -3.74 8.21 -15.18
CA LEU A 79 -4.65 7.17 -14.72
C LEU A 79 -5.98 7.75 -14.20
N ARG A 80 -6.32 8.99 -14.59
CA ARG A 80 -7.54 9.66 -14.11
C ARG A 80 -8.78 8.83 -14.44
N GLY A 81 -9.59 8.54 -13.40
CA GLY A 81 -10.82 7.75 -13.54
C GLY A 81 -10.60 6.29 -13.96
N ALA A 82 -9.38 5.79 -14.01
CA ALA A 82 -9.11 4.39 -14.33
C ALA A 82 -9.66 3.46 -13.23
N ASN A 83 -10.16 2.29 -13.63
CA ASN A 83 -10.61 1.27 -12.70
C ASN A 83 -9.50 0.23 -12.48
N LEU A 84 -8.88 0.27 -11.32
CA LEU A 84 -7.79 -0.61 -10.89
C LEU A 84 -8.26 -1.65 -9.85
N THR A 85 -9.56 -1.88 -9.73
CA THR A 85 -10.13 -2.82 -8.75
C THR A 85 -9.45 -4.19 -8.85
N GLY A 86 -8.88 -4.65 -7.73
CA GLY A 86 -8.18 -5.94 -7.65
C GLY A 86 -6.88 -6.02 -8.46
N ALA A 87 -6.43 -4.94 -9.08
CA ALA A 87 -5.16 -4.94 -9.82
C ALA A 87 -3.95 -5.09 -8.88
N THR A 88 -2.86 -5.64 -9.40
CA THR A 88 -1.59 -5.74 -8.69
C THR A 88 -0.59 -4.73 -9.24
N LEU A 89 -0.22 -3.76 -8.39
CA LEU A 89 0.84 -2.77 -8.67
C LEU A 89 2.06 -2.98 -7.74
N TYR A 90 2.25 -4.18 -7.22
CA TYR A 90 3.35 -4.49 -6.31
C TYR A 90 4.70 -3.98 -6.85
N GLY A 91 5.35 -3.07 -6.11
CA GLY A 91 6.65 -2.51 -6.49
C GLY A 91 6.62 -1.60 -7.72
N ALA A 92 5.46 -1.19 -8.22
CA ALA A 92 5.35 -0.29 -9.36
C ALA A 92 5.80 1.13 -9.01
N ASN A 93 6.30 1.86 -10.00
CA ASN A 93 6.66 3.26 -9.85
C ASN A 93 5.55 4.17 -10.39
N LEU A 94 4.83 4.82 -9.49
CA LEU A 94 3.75 5.78 -9.75
C LEU A 94 4.19 7.23 -9.50
N THR A 95 5.49 7.51 -9.44
CA THR A 95 6.01 8.86 -9.19
C THR A 95 5.44 9.86 -10.19
N GLY A 96 4.76 10.90 -9.68
CA GLY A 96 4.13 11.92 -10.50
C GLY A 96 2.93 11.46 -11.32
N ALA A 97 2.45 10.24 -11.16
CA ALA A 97 1.24 9.76 -11.86
C ALA A 97 -0.01 10.51 -11.38
N ASN A 98 -0.96 10.70 -12.29
CA ASN A 98 -2.25 11.31 -11.97
C ASN A 98 -3.33 10.23 -11.85
N LEU A 99 -3.73 9.92 -10.62
CA LEU A 99 -4.77 8.95 -10.30
C LEU A 99 -6.10 9.60 -9.88
N THR A 100 -6.29 10.92 -10.14
CA THR A 100 -7.51 11.61 -9.71
C THR A 100 -8.77 10.82 -10.08
N GLY A 101 -9.61 10.50 -9.07
CA GLY A 101 -10.86 9.75 -9.26
C GLY A 101 -10.68 8.29 -9.71
N ALA A 102 -9.47 7.73 -9.66
CA ALA A 102 -9.26 6.32 -9.95
C ALA A 102 -9.88 5.44 -8.86
N ILE A 103 -10.34 4.24 -9.24
CA ILE A 103 -10.92 3.25 -8.33
C ILE A 103 -9.84 2.24 -7.97
N LEU A 104 -9.44 2.20 -6.69
CA LEU A 104 -8.36 1.36 -6.17
C LEU A 104 -8.85 0.27 -5.18
N ASN A 105 -10.11 -0.12 -5.26
CA ASN A 105 -10.69 -1.08 -4.33
C ASN A 105 -10.02 -2.47 -4.46
N GLY A 106 -9.44 -2.98 -3.38
CA GLY A 106 -8.70 -4.26 -3.39
C GLY A 106 -7.39 -4.23 -4.16
N THR A 107 -6.91 -3.06 -4.56
CA THR A 107 -5.66 -2.91 -5.31
C THR A 107 -4.43 -3.19 -4.43
N ASP A 108 -3.50 -3.97 -4.94
CA ASP A 108 -2.22 -4.21 -4.29
C ASP A 108 -1.20 -3.11 -4.64
N LEU A 109 -1.04 -2.16 -3.74
CA LEU A 109 -0.08 -1.05 -3.81
C LEU A 109 1.17 -1.30 -2.93
N ARG A 110 1.41 -2.52 -2.49
CA ARG A 110 2.56 -2.81 -1.61
C ARG A 110 3.87 -2.50 -2.29
N SER A 111 4.78 -1.86 -1.54
CA SER A 111 6.11 -1.47 -2.02
C SER A 111 6.11 -0.53 -3.23
N THR A 112 5.01 0.15 -3.53
CA THR A 112 4.94 1.14 -4.62
C THR A 112 5.64 2.45 -4.27
N TYR A 113 6.05 3.18 -5.30
CA TYR A 113 6.59 4.53 -5.21
C TYR A 113 5.49 5.52 -5.62
N LEU A 114 5.02 6.36 -4.68
CA LEU A 114 3.90 7.30 -4.86
C LEU A 114 4.33 8.77 -4.72
N PHE A 115 5.64 9.06 -4.83
CA PHE A 115 6.13 10.43 -4.71
C PHE A 115 5.47 11.36 -5.72
N ASN A 116 4.87 12.46 -5.24
CA ASN A 116 4.15 13.45 -6.06
C ASN A 116 3.00 12.86 -6.90
N ALA A 117 2.52 11.66 -6.61
CA ALA A 117 1.31 11.13 -7.24
C ALA A 117 0.09 11.96 -6.83
N ASN A 118 -0.80 12.23 -7.78
CA ASN A 118 -2.05 12.90 -7.48
C ASN A 118 -3.14 11.87 -7.18
N LEU A 119 -3.51 11.75 -5.91
CA LEU A 119 -4.55 10.85 -5.40
C LEU A 119 -5.83 11.59 -4.99
N LYS A 120 -6.11 12.75 -5.60
CA LYS A 120 -7.34 13.49 -5.32
C LYS A 120 -8.57 12.63 -5.68
N GLU A 121 -9.57 12.60 -4.79
CA GLU A 121 -10.81 11.83 -4.97
C GLU A 121 -10.59 10.30 -5.05
N VAL A 122 -9.47 9.80 -4.52
CA VAL A 122 -9.16 8.37 -4.46
C VAL A 122 -9.41 7.86 -3.05
N ASP A 123 -10.17 6.78 -2.93
CA ASP A 123 -10.33 6.05 -1.67
C ASP A 123 -9.30 4.90 -1.59
N LEU A 124 -8.40 4.98 -0.61
CA LEU A 124 -7.38 3.97 -0.33
C LEU A 124 -7.75 3.00 0.80
N ASN A 125 -8.96 3.10 1.39
CA ASN A 125 -9.34 2.31 2.57
C ASN A 125 -9.25 0.80 2.34
N ASN A 126 -9.56 0.35 1.15
CA ASN A 126 -9.55 -1.07 0.77
C ASN A 126 -8.33 -1.45 -0.09
N SER A 127 -7.26 -0.64 -0.08
CA SER A 127 -6.02 -0.92 -0.81
C SER A 127 -4.94 -1.45 0.13
N TYR A 128 -4.01 -2.26 -0.40
CA TYR A 128 -2.88 -2.76 0.38
C TYR A 128 -1.68 -1.83 0.19
N LEU A 129 -1.28 -1.10 1.25
CA LEU A 129 -0.26 -0.04 1.19
C LEU A 129 1.07 -0.40 1.90
N GLN A 130 1.24 -1.64 2.39
CA GLN A 130 2.42 -2.03 3.17
C GLN A 130 3.71 -1.82 2.37
N GLY A 131 4.63 -1.02 2.92
CA GLY A 131 5.90 -0.69 2.26
C GLY A 131 5.77 0.30 1.10
N ALA A 132 4.58 0.84 0.82
CA ALA A 132 4.43 1.95 -0.11
C ALA A 132 5.12 3.21 0.45
N ILE A 133 5.84 3.94 -0.40
CA ILE A 133 6.59 5.14 -0.02
C ILE A 133 6.15 6.36 -0.83
N GLY A 134 6.28 7.54 -0.22
CA GLY A 134 5.87 8.77 -0.86
C GLY A 134 4.36 8.97 -0.94
N ILE A 135 3.57 8.29 -0.07
CA ILE A 135 2.12 8.45 -0.01
C ILE A 135 1.80 9.92 0.31
N PRO A 136 1.02 10.63 -0.51
CA PRO A 136 0.63 12.00 -0.23
C PRO A 136 -0.14 12.10 1.09
N LYS A 137 0.19 13.11 1.93
CA LYS A 137 -0.39 13.27 3.27
C LYS A 137 -1.92 13.39 3.29
N ASN A 138 -2.50 13.88 2.22
CA ASN A 138 -3.95 14.04 2.06
C ASN A 138 -4.67 12.80 1.51
N ALA A 139 -3.94 11.74 1.22
CA ALA A 139 -4.48 10.51 0.63
C ALA A 139 -4.77 9.41 1.66
N VAL A 140 -4.30 9.56 2.89
CA VAL A 140 -4.46 8.58 3.97
C VAL A 140 -4.86 9.28 5.27
N SER A 141 -5.61 8.58 6.12
CA SER A 141 -5.95 9.07 7.45
C SER A 141 -4.91 8.64 8.50
N PRO A 142 -4.88 9.33 9.67
CA PRO A 142 -4.06 8.89 10.80
C PRO A 142 -4.35 7.45 11.22
N GLU A 143 -5.62 7.04 11.16
CA GLU A 143 -6.09 5.71 11.51
C GLU A 143 -5.53 4.65 10.55
N GLN A 144 -5.53 4.92 9.24
CA GLN A 144 -4.97 4.02 8.22
C GLN A 144 -3.47 3.83 8.43
N LEU A 145 -2.72 4.91 8.68
CA LEU A 145 -1.29 4.83 8.99
C LEU A 145 -1.03 4.05 10.29
N TYR A 146 -1.87 4.24 11.30
CA TYR A 146 -1.82 3.45 12.53
C TYR A 146 -2.03 1.95 12.25
N GLN A 147 -3.01 1.58 11.42
CA GLN A 147 -3.24 0.18 11.03
C GLN A 147 -2.03 -0.42 10.29
N LEU A 148 -1.40 0.34 9.38
CA LEU A 148 -0.16 -0.08 8.72
C LEU A 148 0.97 -0.31 9.74
N GLY A 149 1.07 0.55 10.74
CA GLY A 149 2.00 0.40 11.85
C GLY A 149 1.75 -0.88 12.66
N LEU A 150 0.50 -1.20 12.97
CA LEU A 150 0.13 -2.45 13.66
C LEU A 150 0.52 -3.69 12.84
N ILE A 151 0.24 -3.69 11.53
CA ILE A 151 0.61 -4.80 10.63
C ILE A 151 2.13 -5.00 10.59
N ALA A 152 2.90 -3.91 10.53
CA ALA A 152 4.37 -3.98 10.55
C ALA A 152 4.86 -4.53 11.90
N ALA A 153 4.32 -4.05 13.02
CA ALA A 153 4.67 -4.53 14.35
C ALA A 153 4.36 -6.01 14.56
N GLN A 154 3.22 -6.51 14.06
CA GLN A 154 2.87 -7.92 14.09
C GLN A 154 3.87 -8.80 13.33
N LYS A 155 4.46 -8.27 12.26
CA LYS A 155 5.55 -8.91 11.50
C LYS A 155 6.93 -8.73 12.13
N GLN A 156 7.00 -8.16 13.34
CA GLN A 156 8.23 -7.82 14.07
C GLN A 156 9.10 -6.75 13.37
N ASP A 157 8.58 -6.10 12.33
CA ASP A 157 9.23 -4.97 11.68
C ASP A 157 8.91 -3.67 12.45
N HIS A 158 9.51 -3.56 13.65
CA HIS A 158 9.29 -2.42 14.54
C HIS A 158 9.83 -1.10 13.99
N LYS A 159 10.79 -1.13 13.07
CA LYS A 159 11.31 0.10 12.42
C LYS A 159 10.25 0.69 11.51
N SER A 160 9.72 -0.10 10.57
CA SER A 160 8.63 0.35 9.70
C SER A 160 7.37 0.71 10.48
N ALA A 161 7.07 -0.01 11.59
CA ALA A 161 5.96 0.34 12.46
C ALA A 161 6.10 1.76 13.04
N ILE A 162 7.29 2.11 13.57
CA ILE A 162 7.59 3.45 14.08
C ILE A 162 7.42 4.51 12.99
N ASP A 163 7.86 4.24 11.76
CA ASP A 163 7.74 5.18 10.65
C ASP A 163 6.26 5.46 10.30
N TYR A 164 5.41 4.44 10.27
CA TYR A 164 3.97 4.63 10.07
C TYR A 164 3.31 5.39 11.20
N TYR A 165 3.65 5.10 12.47
CA TYR A 165 3.14 5.85 13.62
C TYR A 165 3.60 7.30 13.60
N ASN A 166 4.84 7.59 13.20
CA ASN A 166 5.34 8.95 13.02
C ASN A 166 4.55 9.72 11.97
N GLN A 167 4.25 9.08 10.83
CA GLN A 167 3.41 9.67 9.80
C GLN A 167 1.99 9.95 10.32
N SER A 168 1.37 8.98 11.02
CA SER A 168 0.06 9.15 11.67
C SER A 168 0.05 10.37 12.60
N LEU A 169 1.08 10.49 13.45
CA LEU A 169 1.22 11.61 14.40
C LEU A 169 1.55 12.95 13.72
N THR A 170 2.14 12.92 12.54
CA THR A 170 2.34 14.12 11.71
C THR A 170 1.00 14.66 11.20
N LEU A 171 0.04 13.77 10.87
CA LEU A 171 -1.30 14.15 10.43
C LEU A 171 -2.19 14.55 11.61
N ASN A 172 -2.14 13.80 12.70
CA ASN A 172 -2.89 14.07 13.91
C ASN A 172 -2.02 13.92 15.18
N PRO A 173 -1.42 15.01 15.67
CA PRO A 173 -0.59 14.98 16.88
C PRO A 173 -1.35 14.59 18.17
N LYS A 174 -2.67 14.48 18.12
CA LYS A 174 -3.51 14.07 19.27
C LYS A 174 -4.03 12.64 19.13
N PHE A 175 -3.54 11.88 18.16
CA PHE A 175 -3.99 10.51 17.94
C PHE A 175 -3.28 9.53 18.91
N ALA A 176 -3.88 9.38 20.10
CA ALA A 176 -3.33 8.60 21.22
C ALA A 176 -2.91 7.16 20.86
N PRO A 177 -3.67 6.38 20.01
CA PRO A 177 -3.26 5.03 19.66
C PRO A 177 -1.88 4.94 19.01
N SER A 178 -1.50 5.91 18.18
CA SER A 178 -0.19 5.90 17.51
C SER A 178 0.97 6.16 18.47
N TYR A 179 0.79 6.94 19.51
CA TYR A 179 1.79 7.07 20.58
C TYR A 179 2.00 5.72 21.27
N LEU A 180 0.92 5.04 21.70
CA LEU A 180 1.04 3.75 22.35
C LEU A 180 1.72 2.71 21.44
N GLY A 181 1.28 2.60 20.18
CA GLY A 181 1.89 1.68 19.21
C GLY A 181 3.37 1.97 18.98
N ARG A 182 3.75 3.26 18.87
CA ARG A 182 5.15 3.67 18.73
C ARG A 182 5.96 3.35 19.98
N GLY A 183 5.41 3.62 21.16
CA GLY A 183 6.03 3.28 22.44
C GLY A 183 6.33 1.79 22.56
N VAL A 184 5.35 0.93 22.25
CA VAL A 184 5.56 -0.53 22.24
C VAL A 184 6.66 -0.94 21.26
N SER A 185 6.66 -0.37 20.05
CA SER A 185 7.67 -0.69 19.03
C SER A 185 9.07 -0.20 19.42
N ARG A 186 9.18 0.98 20.05
CA ARG A 186 10.43 1.51 20.61
C ARG A 186 10.99 0.61 21.71
N TYR A 187 10.12 0.16 22.61
CA TYR A 187 10.50 -0.77 23.69
C TYR A 187 11.08 -2.07 23.10
N ARG A 188 10.45 -2.62 22.07
CA ARG A 188 10.93 -3.83 21.38
C ARG A 188 12.31 -3.64 20.72
N LEU A 189 12.66 -2.40 20.39
CA LEU A 189 13.99 -2.04 19.85
C LEU A 189 14.99 -1.58 20.93
N GLY A 190 14.59 -1.60 22.21
CA GLY A 190 15.47 -1.22 23.34
C GLY A 190 15.47 0.28 23.66
N ASP A 191 14.65 1.11 23.00
CA ASP A 191 14.47 2.52 23.36
C ASP A 191 13.42 2.64 24.49
N GLU A 192 13.83 2.26 25.71
CA GLU A 192 12.95 2.31 26.88
C GLU A 192 12.52 3.75 27.23
N LYS A 193 13.44 4.72 27.06
CA LYS A 193 13.14 6.12 27.36
C LYS A 193 12.07 6.68 26.44
N GLY A 194 12.22 6.47 25.13
CA GLY A 194 11.22 6.91 24.16
C GLY A 194 9.90 6.15 24.30
N ALA A 195 9.95 4.87 24.68
CA ALA A 195 8.77 4.07 24.95
C ALA A 195 7.94 4.63 26.12
N ASN A 196 8.61 4.98 27.22
CA ASN A 196 7.94 5.57 28.40
C ASN A 196 7.30 6.91 28.07
N GLN A 197 8.03 7.81 27.39
CA GLN A 197 7.51 9.11 26.96
C GLN A 197 6.26 8.96 26.09
N ASP A 198 6.31 8.07 25.10
CA ASP A 198 5.16 7.83 24.23
C ASP A 198 3.96 7.25 24.98
N ALA A 199 4.18 6.34 25.94
CA ALA A 199 3.13 5.76 26.76
C ALA A 199 2.47 6.80 27.68
N GLU A 200 3.25 7.71 28.28
CA GLU A 200 2.76 8.83 29.11
C GLU A 200 1.87 9.76 28.27
N ILE A 201 2.36 10.20 27.08
CA ILE A 201 1.58 11.05 26.17
C ILE A 201 0.28 10.35 25.76
N SER A 202 0.36 9.07 25.42
CA SER A 202 -0.83 8.28 25.07
C SER A 202 -1.85 8.24 26.19
N SER A 203 -1.38 7.97 27.41
CA SER A 203 -2.23 7.94 28.61
C SER A 203 -2.95 9.25 28.83
N GLU A 204 -2.22 10.38 28.79
CA GLU A 204 -2.82 11.71 28.94
C GLU A 204 -3.85 12.02 27.86
N LEU A 205 -3.56 11.69 26.61
CA LEU A 205 -4.48 11.92 25.51
C LEU A 205 -5.75 11.08 25.63
N PHE A 206 -5.64 9.80 26.00
CA PHE A 206 -6.80 8.96 26.23
C PHE A 206 -7.66 9.46 27.40
N ALA A 207 -7.02 9.93 28.49
CA ALA A 207 -7.73 10.54 29.61
C ALA A 207 -8.51 11.78 29.15
N LYS A 208 -7.88 12.70 28.38
CA LYS A 208 -8.53 13.90 27.84
C LYS A 208 -9.68 13.58 26.87
N GLN A 209 -9.62 12.42 26.21
CA GLN A 209 -10.64 11.93 25.28
C GLN A 209 -11.74 11.09 25.96
N ASN A 210 -11.70 10.94 27.29
CA ASN A 210 -12.58 10.07 28.07
C ASN A 210 -12.53 8.59 27.63
N ASN A 211 -11.43 8.14 27.03
CA ASN A 211 -11.20 6.75 26.62
C ASN A 211 -10.52 5.98 27.77
N LYS A 212 -11.35 5.39 28.63
CA LYS A 212 -10.88 4.67 29.82
C LYS A 212 -10.03 3.44 29.48
N ASP A 213 -10.41 2.69 28.43
CA ASP A 213 -9.69 1.47 28.04
C ASP A 213 -8.30 1.79 27.48
N GLY A 214 -8.21 2.80 26.63
CA GLY A 214 -6.93 3.29 26.13
C GLY A 214 -6.02 3.81 27.24
N TYR A 215 -6.58 4.56 28.19
CA TYR A 215 -5.88 5.02 29.37
C TYR A 215 -5.29 3.87 30.20
N LEU A 216 -6.12 2.88 30.54
CA LEU A 216 -5.69 1.71 31.32
C LEU A 216 -4.63 0.90 30.58
N THR A 217 -4.78 0.74 29.26
CA THR A 217 -3.80 0.03 28.42
C THR A 217 -2.43 0.72 28.47
N SER A 218 -2.41 2.04 28.35
CA SER A 218 -1.18 2.84 28.44
C SER A 218 -0.53 2.74 29.83
N GLN A 219 -1.32 2.85 30.89
CA GLN A 219 -0.85 2.72 32.28
C GLN A 219 -0.28 1.31 32.55
N ASN A 220 -0.94 0.27 32.07
CA ASN A 220 -0.46 -1.11 32.21
C ASN A 220 0.85 -1.33 31.49
N PHE A 221 1.05 -0.70 30.32
CA PHE A 221 2.32 -0.77 29.59
C PHE A 221 3.44 -0.06 30.36
N ILE A 222 3.21 1.15 30.91
CA ILE A 222 4.17 1.88 31.76
C ILE A 222 4.57 1.00 32.95
N LYS A 223 3.58 0.50 33.70
CA LYS A 223 3.82 -0.36 34.87
C LYS A 223 4.60 -1.63 34.50
N GLY A 224 4.27 -2.25 33.35
CA GLY A 224 5.00 -3.44 32.88
C GLY A 224 6.47 -3.16 32.63
N MET A 225 6.83 -2.01 32.07
CA MET A 225 8.22 -1.60 31.88
C MET A 225 8.93 -1.34 33.21
N GLU A 226 8.26 -0.70 34.18
CA GLU A 226 8.81 -0.47 35.52
C GLU A 226 9.06 -1.76 36.30
N ASP A 227 8.11 -2.71 36.26
CA ASP A 227 8.21 -4.00 36.91
C ASP A 227 9.40 -4.83 36.38
N LEU A 228 9.67 -4.75 35.07
CA LEU A 228 10.82 -5.41 34.43
C LEU A 228 12.15 -4.75 34.80
N ARG A 229 12.16 -3.42 34.99
CA ARG A 229 13.35 -2.67 35.42
C ARG A 229 13.71 -2.93 36.87
N ASN A 230 12.71 -3.13 37.74
CA ASN A 230 12.86 -3.29 39.19
C ASN A 230 12.25 -4.60 39.71
N PRO A 231 12.79 -5.78 39.31
CA PRO A 231 12.20 -7.09 39.66
C PRO A 231 12.23 -7.39 41.17
N LYS A 232 13.00 -6.65 41.97
CA LYS A 232 13.10 -6.85 43.43
C LYS A 232 11.95 -6.22 44.23
N ALA A 233 11.20 -5.28 43.65
CA ALA A 233 10.08 -4.64 44.32
C ALA A 233 8.88 -5.59 44.57
N LYS A 234 8.78 -6.69 43.80
CA LYS A 234 7.69 -7.69 43.94
C LYS A 234 7.89 -8.75 45.02
N LYS A 235 9.08 -8.85 45.65
CA LYS A 235 9.37 -9.91 46.66
C LYS A 235 9.21 -9.45 48.11
N GLY A 236 8.69 -8.26 48.35
CA GLY A 236 8.57 -7.65 49.69
C GLY A 236 7.15 -7.19 50.06
N GLY A 237 6.10 -7.79 49.48
CA GLY A 237 4.71 -7.50 49.85
C GLY A 237 3.95 -8.76 50.20
#